data_56feb378cbc200c924997b784e3fc768
#
_entry.id   56feb378cbc200c924997b784e3fc768
#
_cell.length_a   1.000
_cell.length_b   1.000
_cell.length_c   1.000
_cell.angle_alpha   90.00
_cell.angle_beta   90.00
_cell.angle_gamma   90.00
#
_symmetry.space_group_name_H-M   'P 1'
#
loop_
_entity.id
_entity.type
_entity.pdbx_description
1 polymer ?
#
loop_
_entity_poly.entity_id
_entity_poly.type
_entity_poly.pdbx_seq_one_letter_code
_entity_poly.pdbx_strand_id
1 'polypeptide(L)'
;MPADGIYSLPFEQQIGQFFFIGLPGTDFDEETRALIEEIKPGGVIVFGRNVESPDQLRALLDAARAISPINPLFGIDQEGGLVDRLREIFTPMPSARAIREHGDLAGVRTLGRVTGELLRRLGFNMNFAPVMSIMTEQRDLLSNGLYSRSYGRTPGEVLGYTTVYMRGLQGTGCLGCLKHFPGIGAGEVDSHMEMPVVRLTHDDLLAQDLAPYIELFQRQDDRVRAVMVSHGGFPNIDIRTGTTGGLLEPASISQGIVTRLLREELNFQHLVVTDDLEMGAIAKRYTIEDATVRAFEAGEDMLLICATPDAMRRGYDSLLRAARDGRITEERIHASLSRIAEAKALAQPPLPLDMERYQQLSDEILALNKKLNYTYGGSTNAAGMAGSAPVQSE
;
A
#
# COMPACT_ATOMS: atom_id res chain seq x y z
N MET A 1 20.35 1.48 -13.15
CA MET A 1 21.49 1.88 -12.29
C MET A 1 21.30 1.29 -10.90
N PRO A 2 22.36 1.05 -10.12
CA PRO A 2 22.22 0.70 -8.70
C PRO A 2 21.39 1.74 -7.95
N ALA A 3 20.76 1.35 -6.84
CA ALA A 3 19.91 2.28 -6.06
C ALA A 3 20.67 3.54 -5.59
N ASP A 4 21.98 3.42 -5.37
CA ASP A 4 22.87 4.55 -5.01
C ASP A 4 22.97 5.61 -6.11
N GLY A 5 22.62 5.29 -7.36
CA GLY A 5 22.54 6.24 -8.47
C GLY A 5 21.41 7.29 -8.33
N ILE A 6 20.51 7.13 -7.36
CA ILE A 6 19.39 8.05 -7.14
C ILE A 6 19.87 9.49 -6.84
N TYR A 7 20.98 9.63 -6.13
CA TYR A 7 21.55 10.93 -5.76
C TYR A 7 22.26 11.65 -6.93
N SER A 8 22.62 10.92 -7.99
CA SER A 8 23.26 11.47 -9.17
C SER A 8 22.27 11.82 -10.28
N LEU A 9 20.97 11.58 -10.07
CA LEU A 9 19.92 12.00 -10.99
C LEU A 9 19.84 13.55 -11.08
N PRO A 10 19.44 14.12 -12.20
CA PRO A 10 19.00 15.51 -12.28
C PRO A 10 17.93 15.81 -11.23
N PHE A 11 17.89 17.04 -10.72
CA PHE A 11 17.00 17.42 -9.62
C PHE A 11 15.53 17.07 -9.89
N GLU A 12 15.04 17.34 -11.10
CA GLU A 12 13.68 17.03 -11.54
C GLU A 12 13.41 15.52 -11.43
N GLN A 13 14.36 14.68 -11.80
CA GLN A 13 14.24 13.24 -11.73
C GLN A 13 14.34 12.71 -10.28
N GLN A 14 15.08 13.41 -9.41
CA GLN A 14 15.06 13.12 -7.97
C GLN A 14 13.67 13.38 -7.39
N ILE A 15 13.01 14.48 -7.76
CA ILE A 15 11.62 14.76 -7.35
C ILE A 15 10.67 13.70 -7.90
N GLY A 16 10.86 13.22 -9.12
CA GLY A 16 10.07 12.12 -9.68
C GLY A 16 10.13 10.84 -8.85
N GLN A 17 11.24 10.59 -8.15
CA GLN A 17 11.38 9.38 -7.31
C GLN A 17 10.42 9.37 -6.12
N PHE A 18 9.82 10.48 -5.75
CA PHE A 18 8.81 10.57 -4.67
C PHE A 18 7.41 10.16 -5.13
N PHE A 19 7.21 9.78 -6.38
CA PHE A 19 5.90 9.42 -6.91
C PHE A 19 5.76 7.94 -7.15
N PHE A 20 4.62 7.39 -6.71
CA PHE A 20 4.03 6.16 -7.19
C PHE A 20 2.88 6.54 -8.11
N ILE A 21 2.97 6.18 -9.39
CA ILE A 21 1.93 6.50 -10.38
C ILE A 21 1.20 5.24 -10.85
N GLY A 22 -0.11 5.38 -11.11
CA GLY A 22 -0.89 4.34 -11.78
C GLY A 22 -0.65 4.35 -13.29
N LEU A 23 -0.93 3.22 -13.94
CA LEU A 23 -0.90 3.14 -15.40
C LEU A 23 -2.31 3.32 -15.98
N PRO A 24 -2.45 4.02 -17.14
CA PRO A 24 -3.76 4.27 -17.75
C PRO A 24 -4.48 3.02 -18.23
N GLY A 25 -3.76 2.10 -18.86
CA GLY A 25 -4.34 0.93 -19.53
C GLY A 25 -3.48 -0.33 -19.43
N THR A 26 -3.75 -1.27 -20.31
CA THR A 26 -3.07 -2.57 -20.41
C THR A 26 -1.84 -2.53 -21.29
N ASP A 27 -1.76 -1.53 -22.19
CA ASP A 27 -0.69 -1.40 -23.17
C ASP A 27 0.38 -0.39 -22.74
N PHE A 28 1.61 -0.63 -23.18
CA PHE A 28 2.69 0.34 -23.09
C PHE A 28 2.65 1.27 -24.31
N ASP A 29 1.61 2.08 -24.38
CA ASP A 29 1.37 3.04 -25.47
C ASP A 29 2.17 4.34 -25.31
N GLU A 30 1.97 5.29 -26.24
CA GLU A 30 2.67 6.58 -26.25
C GLU A 30 2.31 7.44 -25.03
N GLU A 31 1.06 7.40 -24.55
CA GLU A 31 0.64 8.14 -23.35
C GLU A 31 1.34 7.60 -22.11
N THR A 32 1.36 6.28 -21.93
CA THR A 32 2.07 5.61 -20.82
C THR A 32 3.57 5.90 -20.87
N ARG A 33 4.17 5.83 -22.06
CA ARG A 33 5.58 6.18 -22.27
C ARG A 33 5.86 7.63 -21.88
N ALA A 34 5.09 8.58 -22.43
CA ALA A 34 5.27 10.01 -22.17
C ALA A 34 5.14 10.33 -20.68
N LEU A 35 4.15 9.74 -19.99
CA LEU A 35 3.95 9.93 -18.56
C LEU A 35 5.16 9.48 -17.72
N ILE A 36 5.70 8.29 -18.01
CA ILE A 36 6.88 7.78 -17.31
C ILE A 36 8.13 8.60 -17.64
N GLU A 37 8.31 9.01 -18.90
CA GLU A 37 9.46 9.82 -19.31
C GLU A 37 9.44 11.23 -18.74
N GLU A 38 8.27 11.81 -18.54
CA GLU A 38 8.08 13.13 -17.96
C GLU A 38 8.34 13.14 -16.46
N ILE A 39 7.71 12.22 -15.71
CA ILE A 39 7.77 12.21 -14.24
C ILE A 39 9.02 11.47 -13.73
N LYS A 40 9.49 10.43 -14.43
CA LYS A 40 10.54 9.51 -13.96
C LYS A 40 10.23 8.95 -12.56
N PRO A 41 9.06 8.29 -12.36
CA PRO A 41 8.55 7.93 -11.06
C PRO A 41 9.45 6.93 -10.33
N GLY A 42 9.49 7.05 -9.00
CA GLY A 42 10.15 6.09 -8.13
C GLY A 42 9.42 4.77 -8.03
N GLY A 43 8.11 4.76 -8.26
CA GLY A 43 7.26 3.58 -8.26
C GLY A 43 6.13 3.64 -9.28
N VAL A 44 5.63 2.45 -9.64
CA VAL A 44 4.47 2.24 -10.52
C VAL A 44 3.53 1.27 -9.83
N ILE A 45 2.26 1.63 -9.69
CA ILE A 45 1.21 0.77 -9.15
C ILE A 45 0.29 0.26 -10.24
N VAL A 46 -0.13 -1.00 -10.11
CA VAL A 46 -1.02 -1.69 -11.05
C VAL A 46 -2.34 -2.04 -10.36
N PHE A 47 -3.42 -1.86 -11.09
CA PHE A 47 -4.79 -2.21 -10.69
C PHE A 47 -5.36 -3.28 -11.62
N GLY A 48 -6.56 -3.79 -11.29
CA GLY A 48 -7.24 -4.78 -12.13
C GLY A 48 -7.44 -4.33 -13.58
N ARG A 49 -7.64 -3.01 -13.81
CA ARG A 49 -7.78 -2.43 -15.15
C ARG A 49 -6.55 -2.59 -16.06
N ASN A 50 -5.40 -2.88 -15.47
CA ASN A 50 -4.14 -3.04 -16.21
C ASN A 50 -3.80 -4.52 -16.50
N VAL A 51 -4.68 -5.47 -16.13
CA VAL A 51 -4.40 -6.91 -16.11
C VAL A 51 -5.29 -7.65 -17.11
N GLU A 52 -4.70 -8.25 -18.15
CA GLU A 52 -5.38 -9.10 -19.12
C GLU A 52 -4.82 -10.53 -19.13
N SER A 53 -3.51 -10.67 -19.09
CA SER A 53 -2.82 -11.96 -19.05
C SER A 53 -1.46 -11.85 -18.36
N PRO A 54 -0.87 -12.98 -17.93
CA PRO A 54 0.47 -12.97 -17.34
C PRO A 54 1.54 -12.38 -18.27
N ASP A 55 1.50 -12.73 -19.55
CA ASP A 55 2.48 -12.26 -20.54
C ASP A 55 2.31 -10.77 -20.85
N GLN A 56 1.06 -10.29 -21.02
CA GLN A 56 0.76 -8.88 -21.24
C GLN A 56 1.25 -8.05 -20.06
N LEU A 57 0.86 -8.41 -18.84
CA LEU A 57 1.23 -7.70 -17.62
C LEU A 57 2.75 -7.66 -17.44
N ARG A 58 3.42 -8.78 -17.66
CA ARG A 58 4.89 -8.85 -17.59
C ARG A 58 5.55 -7.94 -18.62
N ALA A 59 5.07 -7.93 -19.85
CA ALA A 59 5.59 -7.06 -20.91
C ALA A 59 5.40 -5.58 -20.59
N LEU A 60 4.23 -5.20 -20.06
CA LEU A 60 3.93 -3.84 -19.63
C LEU A 60 4.94 -3.35 -18.58
N LEU A 61 5.18 -4.15 -17.54
CA LEU A 61 6.10 -3.78 -16.47
C LEU A 61 7.58 -3.78 -16.92
N ASP A 62 7.97 -4.70 -17.79
CA ASP A 62 9.33 -4.72 -18.34
C ASP A 62 9.59 -3.51 -19.26
N ALA A 63 8.60 -3.08 -20.05
CA ALA A 63 8.71 -1.88 -20.86
C ALA A 63 8.83 -0.61 -20.00
N ALA A 64 8.04 -0.47 -18.95
CA ALA A 64 8.14 0.63 -17.99
C ALA A 64 9.51 0.65 -17.28
N ARG A 65 10.02 -0.52 -16.91
CA ARG A 65 11.35 -0.69 -16.30
C ARG A 65 12.47 -0.23 -17.25
N ALA A 66 12.37 -0.59 -18.51
CA ALA A 66 13.42 -0.33 -19.51
C ALA A 66 13.70 1.16 -19.74
N ILE A 67 12.69 2.03 -19.59
CA ILE A 67 12.82 3.49 -19.79
C ILE A 67 13.05 4.28 -18.48
N SER A 68 13.02 3.60 -17.36
CA SER A 68 13.22 4.24 -16.06
C SER A 68 14.71 4.39 -15.72
N PRO A 69 15.16 5.55 -15.22
CA PRO A 69 16.59 5.78 -14.94
C PRO A 69 17.09 4.91 -13.78
N ILE A 70 16.24 4.66 -12.80
CA ILE A 70 16.45 3.75 -11.66
C ILE A 70 15.30 2.76 -11.67
N ASN A 71 15.57 1.48 -11.39
CA ASN A 71 14.51 0.45 -11.33
C ASN A 71 13.40 0.88 -10.37
N PRO A 72 12.15 1.06 -10.84
CA PRO A 72 11.04 1.47 -9.99
C PRO A 72 10.65 0.38 -8.97
N LEU A 73 9.97 0.81 -7.91
CA LEU A 73 9.13 -0.10 -7.13
C LEU A 73 7.86 -0.39 -7.94
N PHE A 74 7.63 -1.63 -8.31
CA PHE A 74 6.40 -2.06 -8.97
C PHE A 74 5.48 -2.67 -7.93
N GLY A 75 4.42 -1.92 -7.58
CA GLY A 75 3.49 -2.23 -6.50
C GLY A 75 2.13 -2.70 -7.01
N ILE A 76 1.44 -3.46 -6.16
CA ILE A 76 0.07 -3.92 -6.37
C ILE A 76 -0.61 -4.15 -5.02
N ASP A 77 -1.95 -4.01 -4.96
CA ASP A 77 -2.78 -4.45 -3.84
C ASP A 77 -3.21 -5.90 -4.04
N GLN A 78 -2.37 -6.85 -3.69
CA GLN A 78 -2.70 -8.27 -3.75
C GLN A 78 -2.87 -8.82 -2.33
N GLU A 79 -4.05 -8.54 -1.74
CA GLU A 79 -4.40 -8.98 -0.37
C GLU A 79 -5.04 -10.35 -0.34
N GLY A 80 -5.73 -10.71 -1.42
CA GLY A 80 -6.68 -11.81 -1.51
C GLY A 80 -8.11 -11.38 -1.14
N GLY A 81 -9.07 -12.25 -1.33
CA GLY A 81 -10.48 -11.96 -1.08
C GLY A 81 -11.02 -10.84 -1.97
N LEU A 82 -11.57 -9.79 -1.36
CA LEU A 82 -12.15 -8.66 -2.10
C LEU A 82 -11.09 -7.82 -2.85
N VAL A 83 -9.87 -7.78 -2.35
CA VAL A 83 -8.76 -7.03 -2.94
C VAL A 83 -7.76 -8.01 -3.54
N ASP A 84 -8.16 -8.64 -4.62
CA ASP A 84 -7.39 -9.59 -5.41
C ASP A 84 -7.35 -9.10 -6.87
N ARG A 85 -6.28 -8.39 -7.23
CA ARG A 85 -6.14 -7.76 -8.56
C ARG A 85 -5.80 -8.76 -9.66
N LEU A 86 -5.30 -9.94 -9.27
CA LEU A 86 -4.86 -11.00 -10.20
C LEU A 86 -5.90 -12.11 -10.40
N ARG A 87 -7.07 -12.02 -9.76
CA ARG A 87 -8.10 -13.07 -9.76
C ARG A 87 -8.59 -13.52 -11.15
N GLU A 88 -8.47 -12.67 -12.16
CA GLU A 88 -8.90 -12.98 -13.53
C GLU A 88 -7.84 -13.80 -14.29
N ILE A 89 -6.59 -13.75 -13.85
CA ILE A 89 -5.46 -14.44 -14.49
C ILE A 89 -4.82 -15.52 -13.61
N PHE A 90 -5.19 -15.59 -12.34
CA PHE A 90 -4.66 -16.53 -11.36
C PHE A 90 -5.78 -17.12 -10.49
N THR A 91 -5.55 -18.28 -9.85
CA THR A 91 -6.51 -18.81 -8.86
C THR A 91 -6.79 -17.76 -7.79
N PRO A 92 -8.07 -17.35 -7.60
CA PRO A 92 -8.43 -16.36 -6.60
C PRO A 92 -7.89 -16.73 -5.21
N MET A 93 -7.22 -15.78 -4.57
CA MET A 93 -6.60 -15.98 -3.27
C MET A 93 -7.61 -15.83 -2.12
N PRO A 94 -7.49 -16.62 -1.05
CA PRO A 94 -8.41 -16.54 0.07
C PRO A 94 -8.25 -15.21 0.81
N SER A 95 -9.35 -14.74 1.42
CA SER A 95 -9.33 -13.55 2.26
C SER A 95 -8.58 -13.79 3.58
N ALA A 96 -8.03 -12.73 4.16
CA ALA A 96 -7.42 -12.76 5.48
C ALA A 96 -8.37 -13.35 6.55
N ARG A 97 -9.66 -12.97 6.47
CA ARG A 97 -10.70 -13.49 7.36
C ARG A 97 -10.88 -15.01 7.22
N ALA A 98 -10.95 -15.54 6.00
CA ALA A 98 -11.12 -16.96 5.77
C ALA A 98 -10.00 -17.80 6.41
N ILE A 99 -8.75 -17.34 6.28
CA ILE A 99 -7.60 -18.00 6.89
C ILE A 99 -7.63 -17.89 8.42
N ARG A 100 -7.94 -16.70 8.95
CA ARG A 100 -8.06 -16.47 10.40
C ARG A 100 -9.12 -17.38 11.03
N GLU A 101 -10.33 -17.44 10.45
CA GLU A 101 -11.44 -18.24 10.97
C GLU A 101 -11.12 -19.74 10.95
N HIS A 102 -10.25 -20.17 10.06
CA HIS A 102 -9.76 -21.56 10.04
C HIS A 102 -8.57 -21.80 10.99
N GLY A 103 -7.95 -20.77 11.53
CA GLY A 103 -6.81 -20.88 12.44
C GLY A 103 -5.51 -21.39 11.79
N ASP A 104 -5.34 -21.22 10.48
CA ASP A 104 -4.27 -21.86 9.69
C ASP A 104 -3.04 -20.95 9.48
N LEU A 105 -2.13 -20.91 10.45
CA LEU A 105 -0.86 -20.19 10.31
C LEU A 105 0.04 -20.74 9.16
N ALA A 106 -0.01 -22.04 8.89
CA ALA A 106 0.75 -22.63 7.80
C ALA A 106 0.19 -22.16 6.44
N GLY A 107 -1.14 -22.05 6.34
CA GLY A 107 -1.82 -21.49 5.17
C GLY A 107 -1.45 -20.02 4.93
N VAL A 108 -1.36 -19.22 5.99
CA VAL A 108 -0.89 -17.82 5.89
C VAL A 108 0.52 -17.73 5.32
N ARG A 109 1.42 -18.60 5.79
CA ARG A 109 2.81 -18.65 5.27
C ARG A 109 2.82 -19.04 3.80
N THR A 110 2.00 -20.02 3.42
CA THR A 110 1.86 -20.45 2.02
C THR A 110 1.31 -19.30 1.17
N LEU A 111 0.25 -18.61 1.63
CA LEU A 111 -0.30 -17.47 0.93
C LEU A 111 0.76 -16.38 0.70
N GLY A 112 1.47 -15.95 1.75
CA GLY A 112 2.51 -14.92 1.61
C GLY A 112 3.62 -15.33 0.64
N ARG A 113 4.11 -16.56 0.72
CA ARG A 113 5.15 -17.09 -0.18
C ARG A 113 4.67 -17.19 -1.63
N VAL A 114 3.48 -17.74 -1.85
CA VAL A 114 2.92 -17.87 -3.22
C VAL A 114 2.68 -16.49 -3.81
N THR A 115 2.09 -15.57 -3.04
CA THR A 115 1.90 -14.18 -3.47
C THR A 115 3.23 -13.54 -3.88
N GLY A 116 4.25 -13.60 -3.04
CA GLY A 116 5.53 -12.97 -3.34
C GLY A 116 6.25 -13.59 -4.54
N GLU A 117 6.24 -14.92 -4.69
CA GLU A 117 6.84 -15.58 -5.85
C GLU A 117 6.08 -15.27 -7.14
N LEU A 118 4.74 -15.30 -7.11
CA LEU A 118 3.89 -14.94 -8.24
C LEU A 118 4.15 -13.49 -8.68
N LEU A 119 4.12 -12.56 -7.74
CA LEU A 119 4.37 -11.14 -8.02
C LEU A 119 5.71 -10.92 -8.70
N ARG A 120 6.77 -11.54 -8.20
CA ARG A 120 8.10 -11.43 -8.83
C ARG A 120 8.17 -12.04 -10.23
N ARG A 121 7.41 -13.12 -10.51
CA ARG A 121 7.31 -13.70 -11.86
C ARG A 121 6.56 -12.80 -12.82
N LEU A 122 5.55 -12.08 -12.32
CA LEU A 122 4.79 -11.11 -13.11
C LEU A 122 5.53 -9.76 -13.26
N GLY A 123 6.65 -9.55 -12.58
CA GLY A 123 7.46 -8.34 -12.74
C GLY A 123 7.38 -7.35 -11.57
N PHE A 124 6.55 -7.62 -10.55
CA PHE A 124 6.46 -6.80 -9.34
C PHE A 124 7.61 -7.05 -8.37
N ASN A 125 7.79 -6.12 -7.45
CA ASN A 125 8.76 -6.23 -6.36
C ASN A 125 8.21 -5.70 -5.02
N MET A 126 6.96 -5.21 -4.99
CA MET A 126 6.29 -4.70 -3.80
C MET A 126 4.82 -5.11 -3.77
N ASN A 127 4.31 -5.46 -2.60
CA ASN A 127 2.88 -5.70 -2.35
C ASN A 127 2.40 -4.76 -1.24
N PHE A 128 1.33 -3.99 -1.50
CA PHE A 128 0.65 -3.18 -0.50
C PHE A 128 -0.26 -4.07 0.37
N ALA A 129 0.35 -4.94 1.14
CA ALA A 129 -0.24 -5.86 2.10
C ALA A 129 0.83 -6.26 3.14
N PRO A 130 0.41 -6.70 4.34
CA PRO A 130 -0.94 -6.99 4.81
C PRO A 130 -1.67 -5.81 5.44
N VAL A 131 -3.00 -5.95 5.58
CA VAL A 131 -3.83 -5.03 6.36
C VAL A 131 -3.66 -5.31 7.85
N MET A 132 -3.36 -4.25 8.63
CA MET A 132 -3.06 -4.31 10.06
C MET A 132 -4.26 -3.96 10.96
N SER A 133 -5.38 -3.54 10.37
CA SER A 133 -6.56 -3.12 11.13
C SER A 133 -7.13 -4.26 11.97
N ILE A 134 -7.46 -3.97 13.23
CA ILE A 134 -8.15 -4.90 14.12
C ILE A 134 -9.65 -4.80 13.87
N MET A 135 -10.30 -5.91 13.57
CA MET A 135 -11.74 -5.98 13.31
C MET A 135 -12.43 -6.81 14.41
N THR A 136 -12.82 -6.11 15.50
CA THR A 136 -13.65 -6.70 16.56
C THR A 136 -15.07 -7.00 16.02
N GLU A 137 -15.88 -7.75 16.79
CA GLU A 137 -17.28 -8.02 16.41
C GLU A 137 -18.10 -6.73 16.23
N GLN A 138 -17.82 -5.71 17.05
CA GLN A 138 -18.48 -4.42 16.93
C GLN A 138 -18.04 -3.68 15.66
N ARG A 139 -16.76 -3.76 15.31
CA ARG A 139 -16.20 -3.13 14.09
C ARG A 139 -16.63 -3.84 12.81
N ASP A 140 -16.92 -5.14 12.86
CA ASP A 140 -17.47 -5.90 11.73
C ASP A 140 -18.84 -5.33 11.23
N LEU A 141 -19.53 -4.58 12.10
CA LEU A 141 -20.80 -3.93 11.78
C LEU A 141 -20.63 -2.57 11.05
N LEU A 142 -19.39 -2.07 10.97
CA LEU A 142 -19.08 -0.79 10.31
C LEU A 142 -18.95 -0.97 8.80
N SER A 143 -19.39 0.03 8.05
CA SER A 143 -19.35 0.02 6.58
C SER A 143 -17.99 0.49 6.02
N ASN A 144 -16.89 0.10 6.65
CA ASN A 144 -15.53 0.54 6.28
C ASN A 144 -14.80 -0.39 5.30
N GLY A 145 -15.44 -1.45 4.83
CA GLY A 145 -14.88 -2.39 3.86
C GLY A 145 -13.74 -3.29 4.37
N LEU A 146 -13.43 -3.29 5.69
CA LEU A 146 -12.27 -3.99 6.24
C LEU A 146 -12.57 -5.37 6.82
N TYR A 147 -13.83 -5.73 7.03
CA TYR A 147 -14.23 -6.93 7.75
C TYR A 147 -13.62 -8.24 7.23
N SER A 148 -13.43 -8.38 5.92
CA SER A 148 -12.83 -9.57 5.31
C SER A 148 -11.34 -9.47 5.06
N ARG A 149 -10.79 -8.23 5.14
CA ARG A 149 -9.38 -7.92 4.85
C ARG A 149 -8.46 -8.03 6.07
N SER A 150 -9.04 -8.13 7.28
CA SER A 150 -8.29 -8.18 8.54
C SER A 150 -7.92 -9.61 8.94
N TYR A 151 -6.71 -9.75 9.43
CA TYR A 151 -6.17 -10.99 9.99
C TYR A 151 -6.53 -11.22 11.47
N GLY A 152 -7.19 -10.29 12.15
CA GLY A 152 -7.45 -10.49 13.58
C GLY A 152 -8.53 -9.62 14.19
N ARG A 153 -9.07 -10.14 15.31
CA ARG A 153 -10.01 -9.46 16.22
C ARG A 153 -9.29 -8.83 17.41
N THR A 154 -8.03 -9.23 17.63
CA THR A 154 -7.17 -8.76 18.70
C THR A 154 -5.81 -8.35 18.17
N PRO A 155 -5.05 -7.48 18.89
CA PRO A 155 -3.68 -7.12 18.51
C PRO A 155 -2.77 -8.33 18.30
N GLY A 156 -2.89 -9.34 19.18
CA GLY A 156 -2.09 -10.56 19.13
C GLY A 156 -2.38 -11.42 17.89
N GLU A 157 -3.64 -11.54 17.48
CA GLU A 157 -4.01 -12.24 16.24
C GLU A 157 -3.45 -11.52 15.02
N VAL A 158 -3.68 -10.20 14.90
CA VAL A 158 -3.15 -9.41 13.77
C VAL A 158 -1.64 -9.55 13.71
N LEU A 159 -0.94 -9.36 14.82
CA LEU A 159 0.52 -9.52 14.90
C LEU A 159 0.97 -10.91 14.45
N GLY A 160 0.35 -11.97 14.98
CA GLY A 160 0.72 -13.35 14.70
C GLY A 160 0.59 -13.70 13.21
N TYR A 161 -0.57 -13.44 12.64
CA TYR A 161 -0.85 -13.76 11.24
C TYR A 161 -0.05 -12.88 10.26
N THR A 162 0.02 -11.57 10.50
CA THR A 162 0.74 -10.65 9.60
C THR A 162 2.24 -10.87 9.63
N THR A 163 2.82 -11.23 10.79
CA THR A 163 4.23 -11.65 10.89
C THR A 163 4.51 -12.85 9.98
N VAL A 164 3.66 -13.88 10.04
CA VAL A 164 3.84 -15.09 9.24
C VAL A 164 3.66 -14.81 7.74
N TYR A 165 2.68 -13.97 7.39
CA TYR A 165 2.48 -13.51 6.01
C TYR A 165 3.71 -12.78 5.48
N MET A 166 4.21 -11.78 6.22
CA MET A 166 5.37 -10.98 5.84
C MET A 166 6.64 -11.83 5.68
N ARG A 167 6.88 -12.80 6.57
CA ARG A 167 7.99 -13.76 6.42
C ARG A 167 7.87 -14.57 5.13
N GLY A 168 6.67 -15.01 4.78
CA GLY A 168 6.41 -15.71 3.52
C GLY A 168 6.68 -14.81 2.31
N LEU A 169 6.09 -13.64 2.27
CA LEU A 169 6.20 -12.67 1.19
C LEU A 169 7.65 -12.18 1.00
N GLN A 170 8.25 -11.63 2.04
CA GLN A 170 9.58 -11.03 1.96
C GLN A 170 10.70 -12.07 1.79
N GLY A 171 10.46 -13.30 2.24
CA GLY A 171 11.36 -14.44 1.97
C GLY A 171 11.54 -14.75 0.49
N THR A 172 10.63 -14.29 -0.37
CA THR A 172 10.77 -14.40 -1.83
C THR A 172 11.53 -13.24 -2.47
N GLY A 173 11.84 -12.18 -1.72
CA GLY A 173 12.44 -10.94 -2.22
C GLY A 173 11.43 -9.90 -2.73
N CYS A 174 10.13 -10.09 -2.44
CA CYS A 174 9.07 -9.09 -2.66
C CYS A 174 8.87 -8.29 -1.37
N LEU A 175 8.87 -6.96 -1.44
CA LEU A 175 8.63 -6.10 -0.29
C LEU A 175 7.16 -6.12 0.12
N GLY A 176 6.89 -6.21 1.42
CA GLY A 176 5.56 -5.99 1.98
C GLY A 176 5.41 -4.57 2.52
N CYS A 177 4.19 -4.03 2.49
CA CYS A 177 3.83 -2.73 3.01
C CYS A 177 2.66 -2.87 3.97
N LEU A 178 2.88 -2.57 5.25
CA LEU A 178 1.81 -2.62 6.26
C LEU A 178 0.82 -1.48 6.06
N LYS A 179 -0.49 -1.76 6.14
CA LYS A 179 -1.52 -0.75 5.91
C LYS A 179 -2.78 -0.97 6.75
N HIS A 180 -3.52 0.07 7.05
CA HIS A 180 -3.29 1.48 6.77
C HIS A 180 -3.01 2.19 8.09
N PHE A 181 -1.79 2.65 8.28
CA PHE A 181 -1.38 3.32 9.52
C PHE A 181 -2.20 4.60 9.76
N PRO A 182 -2.56 4.95 11.00
CA PRO A 182 -2.33 4.23 12.28
C PRO A 182 -3.38 3.17 12.63
N GLY A 183 -4.29 2.85 11.72
CA GLY A 183 -5.38 1.88 11.89
C GLY A 183 -6.76 2.54 11.73
N ILE A 184 -7.49 2.14 10.70
CA ILE A 184 -8.83 2.69 10.36
C ILE A 184 -9.97 1.73 10.67
N GLY A 185 -9.69 0.64 11.41
CA GLY A 185 -10.69 -0.38 11.74
C GLY A 185 -11.89 0.13 12.55
N ALA A 186 -11.71 1.19 13.34
CA ALA A 186 -12.75 1.85 14.11
C ALA A 186 -13.46 3.01 13.37
N GLY A 187 -13.11 3.27 12.09
CA GLY A 187 -13.79 4.25 11.24
C GLY A 187 -15.13 3.72 10.75
N GLU A 188 -16.12 4.59 10.62
CA GLU A 188 -17.49 4.20 10.27
C GLU A 188 -17.74 4.09 8.77
N VAL A 189 -16.90 4.77 7.95
CA VAL A 189 -17.08 4.89 6.50
C VAL A 189 -15.83 4.41 5.74
N ASP A 190 -16.02 4.04 4.47
CA ASP A 190 -14.93 3.70 3.56
C ASP A 190 -14.19 4.96 3.10
N SER A 191 -12.86 4.94 3.19
CA SER A 191 -11.97 6.05 2.81
C SER A 191 -12.00 6.38 1.31
N HIS A 192 -12.43 5.46 0.46
CA HIS A 192 -12.68 5.75 -0.95
C HIS A 192 -13.84 6.73 -1.15
N MET A 193 -14.81 6.74 -0.24
CA MET A 193 -15.98 7.58 -0.33
C MET A 193 -15.83 8.88 0.46
N GLU A 194 -15.42 8.79 1.71
CA GLU A 194 -15.27 9.92 2.64
C GLU A 194 -14.14 9.65 3.63
N MET A 195 -13.71 10.69 4.34
CA MET A 195 -12.72 10.55 5.39
C MET A 195 -13.30 9.82 6.60
N PRO A 196 -12.87 8.57 6.90
CA PRO A 196 -13.28 7.89 8.12
C PRO A 196 -12.73 8.62 9.35
N VAL A 197 -13.55 8.78 10.39
CA VAL A 197 -13.14 9.43 11.63
C VAL A 197 -12.98 8.38 12.71
N VAL A 198 -11.76 8.22 13.20
CA VAL A 198 -11.40 7.30 14.29
C VAL A 198 -11.31 8.08 15.60
N ARG A 199 -12.29 7.88 16.50
CA ARG A 199 -12.43 8.64 17.75
C ARG A 199 -11.77 7.99 18.98
N LEU A 200 -10.91 7.00 18.74
CA LEU A 200 -10.13 6.38 19.83
C LEU A 200 -9.25 7.43 20.52
N THR A 201 -9.06 7.28 21.82
CA THR A 201 -8.05 8.05 22.54
C THR A 201 -6.65 7.60 22.11
N HIS A 202 -5.63 8.39 22.40
CA HIS A 202 -4.23 8.01 22.14
C HIS A 202 -3.88 6.67 22.82
N ASP A 203 -4.27 6.52 24.10
CA ASP A 203 -4.00 5.30 24.86
C ASP A 203 -4.75 4.08 24.30
N ASP A 204 -6.01 4.24 23.87
CA ASP A 204 -6.77 3.18 23.22
C ASP A 204 -6.16 2.77 21.88
N LEU A 205 -5.67 3.75 21.09
CA LEU A 205 -5.03 3.47 19.82
C LEU A 205 -3.70 2.72 20.02
N LEU A 206 -2.88 3.14 21.01
CA LEU A 206 -1.65 2.43 21.37
C LEU A 206 -1.91 0.99 21.83
N ALA A 207 -2.95 0.79 22.66
CA ALA A 207 -3.29 -0.53 23.18
C ALA A 207 -3.94 -1.47 22.15
N GLN A 208 -4.51 -0.92 21.08
CA GLN A 208 -5.25 -1.68 20.06
C GLN A 208 -4.53 -1.60 18.70
N ASP A 209 -4.93 -0.67 17.84
CA ASP A 209 -4.54 -0.66 16.43
C ASP A 209 -3.03 -0.43 16.21
N LEU A 210 -2.35 0.29 17.09
CA LEU A 210 -0.90 0.49 17.03
C LEU A 210 -0.07 -0.62 17.67
N ALA A 211 -0.64 -1.41 18.58
CA ALA A 211 0.11 -2.45 19.28
C ALA A 211 0.82 -3.43 18.32
N PRO A 212 0.19 -3.94 17.23
CA PRO A 212 0.87 -4.79 16.26
C PRO A 212 2.01 -4.10 15.51
N TYR A 213 1.87 -2.79 15.21
CA TYR A 213 2.94 -2.01 14.57
C TYR A 213 4.14 -1.83 15.50
N ILE A 214 3.88 -1.45 16.77
CA ILE A 214 4.92 -1.25 17.80
C ILE A 214 5.76 -2.52 17.96
N GLU A 215 5.11 -3.66 18.11
CA GLU A 215 5.77 -4.95 18.24
C GLU A 215 6.61 -5.31 17.00
N LEU A 216 6.06 -5.08 15.79
CA LEU A 216 6.79 -5.37 14.55
C LEU A 216 7.98 -4.45 14.33
N PHE A 217 7.86 -3.16 14.69
CA PHE A 217 8.96 -2.19 14.51
C PHE A 217 10.14 -2.49 15.42
N GLN A 218 9.91 -3.11 16.59
CA GLN A 218 10.95 -3.49 17.54
C GLN A 218 11.68 -4.79 17.14
N ARG A 219 11.11 -5.60 16.23
CA ARG A 219 11.71 -6.87 15.83
C ARG A 219 12.83 -6.67 14.81
N GLN A 220 14.01 -7.23 15.09
CA GLN A 220 15.13 -7.15 14.16
C GLN A 220 15.03 -8.16 13.00
N ASP A 221 14.45 -9.33 13.25
CA ASP A 221 14.38 -10.43 12.28
C ASP A 221 13.23 -10.30 11.28
N ASP A 222 12.16 -9.58 11.65
CA ASP A 222 10.95 -9.41 10.85
C ASP A 222 10.81 -7.96 10.34
N ARG A 223 11.90 -7.39 9.85
CA ARG A 223 11.96 -5.95 9.53
C ARG A 223 10.87 -5.52 8.57
N VAL A 224 9.97 -4.69 9.08
CA VAL A 224 9.03 -3.93 8.25
C VAL A 224 9.79 -2.87 7.48
N ARG A 225 9.63 -2.83 6.16
CA ARG A 225 10.38 -1.93 5.27
C ARG A 225 9.52 -0.83 4.68
N ALA A 226 8.21 -0.98 4.73
CA ALA A 226 7.28 0.02 4.24
C ALA A 226 5.99 0.04 5.07
N VAL A 227 5.44 1.24 5.21
CA VAL A 227 4.14 1.51 5.84
C VAL A 227 3.36 2.46 4.93
N MET A 228 2.08 2.14 4.70
CA MET A 228 1.14 3.03 4.01
C MET A 228 0.26 3.73 5.04
N VAL A 229 0.21 5.07 4.95
CA VAL A 229 -0.60 5.90 5.86
C VAL A 229 -1.97 6.15 5.25
N SER A 230 -3.00 5.95 6.05
CA SER A 230 -4.40 6.13 5.67
C SER A 230 -4.81 7.59 5.50
N HIS A 231 -5.98 7.81 4.89
CA HIS A 231 -6.65 9.12 4.88
C HIS A 231 -7.68 9.26 6.01
N GLY A 232 -7.55 8.48 7.08
CA GLY A 232 -8.42 8.61 8.27
C GLY A 232 -8.13 9.88 9.07
N GLY A 233 -9.17 10.45 9.71
CA GLY A 233 -9.05 11.55 10.64
C GLY A 233 -9.01 11.05 12.10
N PHE A 234 -8.07 11.57 12.89
CA PHE A 234 -7.81 11.14 14.28
C PHE A 234 -7.90 12.32 15.26
N PRO A 235 -9.12 12.81 15.60
CA PRO A 235 -9.29 14.06 16.35
C PRO A 235 -8.65 14.05 17.75
N ASN A 236 -8.50 12.89 18.36
CA ASN A 236 -7.96 12.77 19.71
C ASN A 236 -6.43 12.63 19.76
N ILE A 237 -5.78 12.48 18.60
CA ILE A 237 -4.32 12.31 18.48
C ILE A 237 -3.70 13.57 17.89
N ASP A 238 -4.34 14.15 16.90
CA ASP A 238 -3.85 15.31 16.14
C ASP A 238 -4.00 16.64 16.88
N ILE A 239 -4.68 16.67 18.03
CA ILE A 239 -4.88 17.88 18.86
C ILE A 239 -3.55 18.56 19.24
N ARG A 240 -2.43 17.83 19.26
CA ARG A 240 -1.11 18.36 19.61
C ARG A 240 -0.43 19.15 18.49
N THR A 241 -0.97 19.14 17.28
CA THR A 241 -0.33 19.74 16.10
C THR A 241 -0.69 21.19 15.86
N GLY A 242 -1.64 21.75 16.63
CA GLY A 242 -2.08 23.13 16.42
C GLY A 242 -2.71 23.26 15.03
N THR A 243 -3.88 22.63 14.86
CA THR A 243 -4.65 22.74 13.61
C THR A 243 -4.81 24.20 13.21
N THR A 244 -4.30 24.57 12.07
CA THR A 244 -4.64 25.84 11.43
C THR A 244 -6.14 25.83 11.12
N GLY A 245 -6.95 26.43 12.01
CA GLY A 245 -8.37 26.62 11.78
C GLY A 245 -9.33 25.56 12.30
N GLY A 246 -8.90 24.58 13.12
CA GLY A 246 -9.80 23.60 13.77
C GLY A 246 -10.40 22.52 12.84
N LEU A 247 -9.92 22.39 11.63
CA LEU A 247 -10.33 21.32 10.70
C LEU A 247 -9.53 20.05 10.97
N LEU A 248 -10.23 18.91 11.08
CA LEU A 248 -9.62 17.60 11.17
C LEU A 248 -8.92 17.26 9.85
N GLU A 249 -7.63 16.99 9.89
CA GLU A 249 -6.82 16.62 8.73
C GLU A 249 -6.76 15.09 8.54
N PRO A 250 -6.71 14.57 7.31
CA PRO A 250 -6.37 13.18 7.03
C PRO A 250 -4.97 12.83 7.53
N ALA A 251 -4.78 11.62 8.05
CA ALA A 251 -3.51 11.18 8.63
C ALA A 251 -2.31 11.32 7.67
N SER A 252 -2.51 11.01 6.38
CA SER A 252 -1.46 11.09 5.35
C SER A 252 -0.92 12.51 5.08
N ILE A 253 -1.62 13.56 5.47
CA ILE A 253 -1.16 14.94 5.34
C ILE A 253 -0.90 15.61 6.71
N SER A 254 -0.99 14.83 7.79
CA SER A 254 -0.81 15.30 9.16
C SER A 254 0.61 15.06 9.66
N GLN A 255 1.34 16.15 9.96
CA GLN A 255 2.65 16.05 10.63
C GLN A 255 2.55 15.37 12.00
N GLY A 256 1.41 15.51 12.69
CA GLY A 256 1.16 14.84 13.97
C GLY A 256 1.18 13.34 13.86
N ILE A 257 0.62 12.80 12.78
CA ILE A 257 0.54 11.36 12.55
C ILE A 257 1.82 10.84 11.90
N VAL A 258 2.28 11.45 10.82
CA VAL A 258 3.42 10.91 10.06
C VAL A 258 4.75 11.19 10.75
N THR A 259 5.02 12.46 11.11
CA THR A 259 6.30 12.82 11.72
C THR A 259 6.32 12.46 13.20
N ARG A 260 5.39 13.01 14.02
CA ARG A 260 5.49 12.86 15.47
C ARG A 260 5.16 11.43 15.92
N LEU A 261 4.00 10.90 15.54
CA LEU A 261 3.61 9.55 15.98
C LEU A 261 4.47 8.47 15.32
N LEU A 262 4.50 8.39 13.96
CA LEU A 262 5.16 7.28 13.27
C LEU A 262 6.69 7.37 13.34
N ARG A 263 7.27 8.55 12.99
CA ARG A 263 8.72 8.70 12.91
C ARG A 263 9.40 8.88 14.26
N GLU A 264 8.86 9.76 15.11
CA GLU A 264 9.50 10.16 16.37
C GLU A 264 9.11 9.23 17.53
N GLU A 265 7.80 9.05 17.80
CA GLU A 265 7.31 8.27 18.93
C GLU A 265 7.51 6.75 18.71
N LEU A 266 7.09 6.23 17.55
CA LEU A 266 7.24 4.82 17.19
C LEU A 266 8.58 4.47 16.53
N ASN A 267 9.42 5.47 16.26
CA ASN A 267 10.76 5.34 15.70
C ASN A 267 10.85 4.55 14.38
N PHE A 268 9.84 4.67 13.50
CA PHE A 268 9.86 4.01 12.20
C PHE A 268 10.72 4.80 11.20
N GLN A 269 11.85 4.22 10.78
CA GLN A 269 12.86 4.91 9.96
C GLN A 269 12.91 4.45 8.49
N HIS A 270 12.00 3.55 8.06
CA HIS A 270 11.95 3.03 6.69
C HIS A 270 10.91 3.76 5.83
N LEU A 271 10.61 3.22 4.65
CA LEU A 271 9.75 3.83 3.64
C LEU A 271 8.32 4.07 4.17
N VAL A 272 7.84 5.29 4.04
CA VAL A 272 6.44 5.65 4.31
C VAL A 272 5.80 6.17 3.02
N VAL A 273 4.63 5.61 2.69
CA VAL A 273 3.90 5.96 1.48
C VAL A 273 2.47 6.39 1.83
N THR A 274 1.90 7.32 1.09
CA THR A 274 0.49 7.66 1.23
C THR A 274 -0.39 6.52 0.71
N ASP A 275 -1.66 6.47 1.11
CA ASP A 275 -2.72 5.91 0.28
C ASP A 275 -2.96 6.82 -0.94
N ASP A 276 -3.81 6.44 -1.90
CA ASP A 276 -4.02 7.21 -3.12
C ASP A 276 -4.62 8.60 -2.84
N LEU A 277 -3.89 9.65 -3.20
CA LEU A 277 -4.29 11.04 -2.99
C LEU A 277 -5.51 11.47 -3.82
N GLU A 278 -5.95 10.66 -4.79
CA GLU A 278 -7.19 10.88 -5.55
C GLU A 278 -8.44 10.29 -4.86
N MET A 279 -8.28 9.59 -3.71
CA MET A 279 -9.42 9.06 -2.95
C MET A 279 -10.33 10.16 -2.39
N GLY A 280 -11.63 9.86 -2.27
CA GLY A 280 -12.65 10.81 -1.84
C GLY A 280 -12.40 11.46 -0.47
N ALA A 281 -11.68 10.80 0.43
CA ALA A 281 -11.26 11.36 1.71
C ALA A 281 -10.35 12.60 1.55
N ILE A 282 -9.56 12.66 0.49
CA ILE A 282 -8.67 13.78 0.13
C ILE A 282 -9.34 14.68 -0.91
N ALA A 283 -9.75 14.13 -2.06
CA ALA A 283 -10.18 14.88 -3.23
C ALA A 283 -11.40 15.81 -2.99
N LYS A 284 -12.24 15.50 -1.99
CA LYS A 284 -13.36 16.36 -1.60
C LYS A 284 -12.96 17.62 -0.81
N ARG A 285 -11.69 17.70 -0.35
CA ARG A 285 -11.23 18.75 0.58
C ARG A 285 -10.01 19.50 0.10
N TYR A 286 -9.18 18.85 -0.70
CA TYR A 286 -7.89 19.37 -1.16
C TYR A 286 -7.79 19.21 -2.67
N THR A 287 -7.09 20.12 -3.33
CA THR A 287 -6.61 19.88 -4.70
C THR A 287 -5.46 18.89 -4.66
N ILE A 288 -5.18 18.24 -5.79
CA ILE A 288 -4.07 17.28 -5.84
C ILE A 288 -2.72 17.96 -5.56
N GLU A 289 -2.56 19.22 -5.98
CA GLU A 289 -1.37 20.02 -5.76
C GLU A 289 -1.14 20.28 -4.26
N ASP A 290 -2.19 20.70 -3.55
CA ASP A 290 -2.11 20.98 -2.10
C ASP A 290 -1.89 19.69 -1.32
N ALA A 291 -2.63 18.62 -1.63
CA ALA A 291 -2.49 17.31 -0.99
C ALA A 291 -1.08 16.74 -1.14
N THR A 292 -0.52 16.79 -2.35
CA THR A 292 0.83 16.31 -2.68
C THR A 292 1.90 17.01 -1.83
N VAL A 293 1.88 18.35 -1.80
CA VAL A 293 2.89 19.11 -1.05
C VAL A 293 2.74 18.89 0.46
N ARG A 294 1.50 18.90 0.99
CA ARG A 294 1.22 18.67 2.42
C ARG A 294 1.63 17.26 2.86
N ALA A 295 1.35 16.24 2.06
CA ALA A 295 1.74 14.86 2.38
C ALA A 295 3.27 14.74 2.48
N PHE A 296 4.00 15.34 1.54
CA PHE A 296 5.45 15.33 1.60
C PHE A 296 5.98 16.12 2.82
N GLU A 297 5.41 17.29 3.13
CA GLU A 297 5.71 18.06 4.34
C GLU A 297 5.39 17.30 5.63
N ALA A 298 4.32 16.50 5.63
CA ALA A 298 3.94 15.68 6.78
C ALA A 298 4.96 14.58 7.11
N GLY A 299 5.80 14.16 6.14
CA GLY A 299 6.84 13.16 6.37
C GLY A 299 6.74 11.91 5.49
N GLU A 300 5.82 11.89 4.52
CA GLU A 300 5.68 10.81 3.52
C GLU A 300 6.89 10.80 2.57
N ASP A 301 7.40 9.62 2.24
CA ASP A 301 8.52 9.50 1.31
C ASP A 301 8.07 9.31 -0.13
N MET A 302 6.95 8.60 -0.34
CA MET A 302 6.36 8.43 -1.66
C MET A 302 4.86 8.70 -1.63
N LEU A 303 4.38 9.30 -2.72
CA LEU A 303 3.05 9.84 -2.88
C LEU A 303 2.33 9.07 -3.98
N LEU A 304 1.23 8.39 -3.63
CA LEU A 304 0.43 7.64 -4.60
C LEU A 304 -0.56 8.60 -5.28
N ILE A 305 -0.51 8.66 -6.62
CA ILE A 305 -1.50 9.32 -7.49
C ILE A 305 -1.77 8.33 -8.62
N CYS A 306 -2.98 7.74 -8.64
CA CYS A 306 -3.15 6.46 -9.30
C CYS A 306 -4.17 6.45 -10.46
N ALA A 307 -5.10 7.43 -10.53
CA ALA A 307 -6.22 7.34 -11.43
C ALA A 307 -5.99 8.11 -12.74
N THR A 308 -5.56 9.38 -12.68
CA THR A 308 -5.54 10.25 -13.84
C THR A 308 -4.15 10.79 -14.17
N PRO A 309 -3.66 10.65 -15.43
CA PRO A 309 -2.38 11.21 -15.86
C PRO A 309 -2.24 12.72 -15.59
N ASP A 310 -3.32 13.48 -15.72
CA ASP A 310 -3.34 14.92 -15.43
C ASP A 310 -3.07 15.20 -13.94
N ALA A 311 -3.69 14.45 -13.02
CA ALA A 311 -3.43 14.61 -11.59
C ALA A 311 -1.98 14.25 -11.23
N MET A 312 -1.42 13.21 -11.86
CA MET A 312 -0.02 12.80 -11.66
C MET A 312 0.94 13.92 -12.05
N ARG A 313 0.72 14.54 -13.23
CA ARG A 313 1.53 15.69 -13.70
C ARG A 313 1.40 16.88 -12.76
N ARG A 314 0.17 17.28 -12.40
CA ARG A 314 -0.07 18.42 -11.51
C ARG A 314 0.53 18.21 -10.12
N GLY A 315 0.42 16.99 -9.59
CA GLY A 315 1.07 16.62 -8.32
C GLY A 315 2.58 16.76 -8.42
N TYR A 316 3.20 16.18 -9.47
CA TYR A 316 4.63 16.28 -9.71
C TYR A 316 5.09 17.75 -9.85
N ASP A 317 4.43 18.54 -10.68
CA ASP A 317 4.77 19.95 -10.90
C ASP A 317 4.65 20.80 -9.63
N SER A 318 3.66 20.48 -8.76
CA SER A 318 3.47 21.19 -7.51
C SER A 318 4.60 20.93 -6.52
N LEU A 319 5.03 19.68 -6.39
CA LEU A 319 6.12 19.30 -5.50
C LEU A 319 7.47 19.85 -6.03
N LEU A 320 7.69 19.78 -7.35
CA LEU A 320 8.88 20.33 -8.00
C LEU A 320 9.00 21.85 -7.74
N ARG A 321 7.89 22.60 -7.89
CA ARG A 321 7.86 24.04 -7.58
C ARG A 321 8.13 24.28 -6.10
N ALA A 322 7.46 23.57 -5.19
CA ALA A 322 7.67 23.73 -3.75
C ALA A 322 9.12 23.47 -3.33
N ALA A 323 9.78 22.49 -3.98
CA ALA A 323 11.19 22.20 -3.75
C ALA A 323 12.12 23.29 -4.31
N ARG A 324 11.86 23.82 -5.52
CA ARG A 324 12.62 24.92 -6.11
C ARG A 324 12.49 26.24 -5.33
N ASP A 325 11.31 26.48 -4.77
CA ASP A 325 11.02 27.68 -3.97
C ASP A 325 11.55 27.57 -2.53
N GLY A 326 12.21 26.46 -2.17
CA GLY A 326 12.76 26.20 -0.84
C GLY A 326 11.73 25.91 0.25
N ARG A 327 10.47 25.69 -0.12
CA ARG A 327 9.41 25.24 0.82
C ARG A 327 9.71 23.82 1.32
N ILE A 328 10.24 22.96 0.45
CA ILE A 328 10.77 21.64 0.79
C ILE A 328 12.29 21.77 0.90
N THR A 329 12.84 21.45 2.08
CA THR A 329 14.29 21.59 2.31
C THR A 329 15.11 20.48 1.66
N GLU A 330 16.38 20.75 1.38
CA GLU A 330 17.30 19.73 0.82
C GLU A 330 17.45 18.53 1.75
N GLU A 331 17.49 18.76 3.07
CA GLU A 331 17.56 17.68 4.06
C GLU A 331 16.34 16.78 3.99
N ARG A 332 15.15 17.35 3.78
CA ARG A 332 13.91 16.59 3.64
C ARG A 332 13.90 15.74 2.37
N ILE A 333 14.36 16.31 1.25
CA ILE A 333 14.53 15.62 -0.03
C ILE A 333 15.52 14.45 0.15
N HIS A 334 16.69 14.73 0.72
CA HIS A 334 17.74 13.74 0.89
C HIS A 334 17.32 12.59 1.81
N ALA A 335 16.62 12.89 2.90
CA ALA A 335 16.11 11.87 3.82
C ALA A 335 15.13 10.91 3.13
N SER A 336 14.23 11.41 2.27
CA SER A 336 13.32 10.55 1.50
C SER A 336 14.03 9.75 0.43
N LEU A 337 14.96 10.35 -0.32
CA LEU A 337 15.77 9.62 -1.31
C LEU A 337 16.53 8.47 -0.67
N SER A 338 17.04 8.66 0.56
CA SER A 338 17.75 7.61 1.30
C SER A 338 16.86 6.41 1.60
N ARG A 339 15.65 6.64 2.09
CA ARG A 339 14.69 5.56 2.39
C ARG A 339 14.19 4.85 1.14
N ILE A 340 13.96 5.61 0.06
CA ILE A 340 13.61 5.05 -1.24
C ILE A 340 14.75 4.20 -1.80
N ALA A 341 16.00 4.67 -1.72
CA ALA A 341 17.17 3.91 -2.16
C ALA A 341 17.32 2.61 -1.36
N GLU A 342 17.14 2.65 -0.03
CA GLU A 342 17.14 1.45 0.82
C GLU A 342 16.06 0.46 0.39
N ALA A 343 14.82 0.92 0.21
CA ALA A 343 13.72 0.07 -0.23
C ALA A 343 13.98 -0.57 -1.61
N LYS A 344 14.47 0.22 -2.58
CA LYS A 344 14.84 -0.27 -3.91
C LYS A 344 15.99 -1.27 -3.89
N ALA A 345 16.96 -1.10 -2.99
CA ALA A 345 18.07 -2.03 -2.84
C ALA A 345 17.64 -3.40 -2.30
N LEU A 346 16.58 -3.44 -1.51
CA LEU A 346 16.00 -4.67 -0.96
C LEU A 346 15.05 -5.37 -1.94
N ALA A 347 14.43 -4.62 -2.83
CA ALA A 347 13.52 -5.12 -3.85
C ALA A 347 14.29 -5.94 -4.89
N GLN A 348 14.07 -7.25 -4.91
CA GLN A 348 14.79 -8.14 -5.81
C GLN A 348 14.30 -8.00 -7.27
N PRO A 349 15.16 -8.22 -8.28
CA PRO A 349 14.76 -8.19 -9.68
C PRO A 349 13.70 -9.26 -9.97
N PRO A 350 12.88 -9.09 -11.04
CA PRO A 350 11.87 -10.07 -11.40
C PRO A 350 12.47 -11.45 -11.67
N LEU A 351 11.69 -12.50 -11.34
CA LEU A 351 11.98 -13.86 -11.74
C LEU A 351 11.56 -14.09 -13.20
N PRO A 352 12.11 -15.10 -13.90
CA PRO A 352 11.58 -15.52 -15.19
C PRO A 352 10.08 -15.85 -15.09
N LEU A 353 9.31 -15.43 -16.09
CA LEU A 353 7.92 -15.88 -16.23
C LEU A 353 7.91 -17.32 -16.77
N ASP A 354 7.79 -18.26 -15.84
CA ASP A 354 7.76 -19.70 -16.08
C ASP A 354 6.35 -20.20 -15.86
N MET A 355 5.66 -20.60 -16.92
CA MET A 355 4.25 -20.97 -16.88
C MET A 355 4.01 -22.32 -16.18
N GLU A 356 4.98 -23.23 -16.15
CA GLU A 356 4.87 -24.46 -15.37
C GLU A 356 4.86 -24.12 -13.88
N ARG A 357 5.81 -23.30 -13.44
CA ARG A 357 5.86 -22.83 -12.04
C ARG A 357 4.66 -21.97 -11.67
N TYR A 358 4.19 -21.13 -12.59
CA TYR A 358 2.96 -20.34 -12.43
C TYR A 358 1.76 -21.24 -12.14
N GLN A 359 1.60 -22.33 -12.90
CA GLN A 359 0.52 -23.31 -12.68
C GLN A 359 0.67 -24.03 -11.32
N GLN A 360 1.88 -24.43 -10.94
CA GLN A 360 2.13 -25.04 -9.63
C GLN A 360 1.72 -24.10 -8.48
N LEU A 361 2.04 -22.80 -8.59
CA LEU A 361 1.62 -21.81 -7.58
C LEU A 361 0.09 -21.68 -7.53
N SER A 362 -0.58 -21.71 -8.69
CA SER A 362 -2.03 -21.69 -8.79
C SER A 362 -2.66 -22.91 -8.10
N ASP A 363 -2.09 -24.10 -8.32
CA ASP A 363 -2.53 -25.35 -7.69
C ASP A 363 -2.33 -25.32 -6.16
N GLU A 364 -1.26 -24.69 -5.67
CA GLU A 364 -1.03 -24.52 -4.24
C GLU A 364 -2.14 -23.64 -3.60
N ILE A 365 -2.56 -22.55 -4.25
CA ILE A 365 -3.70 -21.74 -3.79
C ILE A 365 -5.01 -22.50 -3.88
N LEU A 366 -5.22 -23.27 -4.96
CA LEU A 366 -6.42 -24.10 -5.08
C LEU A 366 -6.50 -25.13 -3.94
N ALA A 367 -5.39 -25.76 -3.58
CA ALA A 367 -5.32 -26.69 -2.45
C ALA A 367 -5.61 -25.98 -1.11
N LEU A 368 -5.06 -24.77 -0.92
CA LEU A 368 -5.34 -23.93 0.25
C LEU A 368 -6.82 -23.57 0.33
N ASN A 369 -7.44 -23.11 -0.77
CA ASN A 369 -8.86 -22.78 -0.83
C ASN A 369 -9.75 -23.99 -0.48
N LYS A 370 -9.42 -25.18 -0.98
CA LYS A 370 -10.12 -26.42 -0.62
C LYS A 370 -10.03 -26.72 0.87
N LYS A 371 -8.83 -26.58 1.46
CA LYS A 371 -8.62 -26.75 2.90
C LYS A 371 -9.45 -25.79 3.74
N LEU A 372 -9.56 -24.53 3.31
CA LEU A 372 -10.30 -23.48 3.97
C LEU A 372 -11.83 -23.51 3.69
N ASN A 373 -12.31 -24.39 2.82
CA ASN A 373 -13.66 -24.34 2.24
C ASN A 373 -13.98 -22.94 1.66
N TYR A 374 -12.97 -22.26 1.11
CA TYR A 374 -13.10 -20.93 0.54
C TYR A 374 -13.51 -20.99 -0.93
N THR A 375 -14.54 -20.19 -1.28
CA THR A 375 -14.98 -19.95 -2.65
C THR A 375 -15.06 -18.43 -2.85
N TYR A 376 -14.39 -17.92 -3.87
CA TYR A 376 -14.47 -16.50 -4.23
C TYR A 376 -15.92 -16.12 -4.59
N GLY A 377 -16.43 -15.04 -4.02
CA GLY A 377 -17.82 -14.60 -4.22
C GLY A 377 -18.89 -15.45 -3.52
N GLY A 378 -18.51 -16.54 -2.87
CA GLY A 378 -19.40 -17.35 -2.03
C GLY A 378 -19.69 -16.63 -0.71
N SER A 379 -20.98 -16.42 -0.37
CA SER A 379 -21.39 -15.99 0.95
C SER A 379 -20.99 -17.07 1.95
N THR A 380 -20.01 -16.82 2.80
CA THR A 380 -19.99 -17.49 4.09
C THR A 380 -21.25 -17.02 4.81
N ASN A 381 -22.19 -17.94 5.01
CA ASN A 381 -23.45 -17.69 5.73
C ASN A 381 -23.14 -17.19 7.15
N ALA A 382 -23.13 -15.89 7.31
CA ALA A 382 -23.39 -15.23 8.57
C ALA A 382 -24.42 -14.14 8.28
N ALA A 383 -25.55 -14.26 8.95
CA ALA A 383 -26.79 -13.51 8.82
C ALA A 383 -26.63 -12.07 8.29
N GLY A 384 -27.26 -11.80 7.14
CA GLY A 384 -27.93 -10.56 6.88
C GLY A 384 -27.09 -9.30 6.78
N MET A 385 -26.38 -9.13 5.66
CA MET A 385 -26.32 -7.82 5.00
C MET A 385 -26.11 -8.06 3.50
N ALA A 386 -27.22 -7.93 2.78
CA ALA A 386 -27.21 -7.84 1.33
C ALA A 386 -26.55 -6.53 0.92
N GLY A 387 -25.66 -6.61 -0.07
CA GLY A 387 -25.40 -5.51 -0.99
C GLY A 387 -24.30 -4.54 -0.55
N SER A 388 -23.08 -4.89 -0.71
CA SER A 388 -22.14 -4.00 -1.39
C SER A 388 -21.69 -4.75 -2.65
N ALA A 389 -22.09 -4.26 -3.79
CA ALA A 389 -21.55 -4.65 -5.07
C ALA A 389 -20.01 -4.59 -4.99
N PRO A 390 -19.28 -5.44 -5.75
CA PRO A 390 -17.84 -5.29 -5.84
C PRO A 390 -17.55 -3.83 -6.16
N VAL A 391 -16.64 -3.23 -5.42
CA VAL A 391 -16.13 -1.90 -5.74
C VAL A 391 -15.64 -2.01 -7.18
N GLN A 392 -16.44 -1.50 -8.10
CA GLN A 392 -16.00 -1.29 -9.47
C GLN A 392 -14.93 -0.24 -9.38
N SER A 393 -13.70 -0.67 -9.55
CA SER A 393 -12.57 0.20 -9.80
C SER A 393 -12.83 0.87 -11.14
N GLU A 394 -13.26 2.14 -11.14
CA GLU A 394 -12.96 3.03 -12.25
C GLU A 394 -11.45 3.24 -12.36
#